data_841d95b959aeedce86a235f433c14564
#
_entry.id   841d95b959aeedce86a235f433c14564
#
_cell.length_a   1.000
_cell.length_b   1.000
_cell.length_c   1.000
_cell.angle_alpha   90.00
_cell.angle_beta   90.00
_cell.angle_gamma   90.00
#
_symmetry.space_group_name_H-M   'P 1'
#
loop_
_entity.id
_entity.type
_entity.pdbx_description
1 polymer ?
#
loop_
_entity_poly.entity_id
_entity_poly.type
_entity_poly.pdbx_seq_one_letter_code
_entity_poly.pdbx_strand_id
1 'polypeptide(L)'
;MKKMMLLGIFVVAGCAWAEDAAYLAEKAKALKSPYANDFGPKDIDVSSYPADMQKAYKEILLVKCQRCHESSRPLNSQYVEPSGPKEGHAAKIADWKAKQPEIFKDKLVWQIEGKTASGPGIWERYVKKMMAKPGCNISPAEGKQVWQFLTYDSEKRKTGANAAKWAEHRRKLLADFKAKYPDRYRELYEVQ
;
A
#
# COMPACT_ATOMS: atom_id res chain seq x y z
N MET A 1 -63.88 19.86 2.19
CA MET A 1 -62.65 20.49 2.68
C MET A 1 -61.61 19.40 2.85
N LYS A 2 -60.66 19.25 1.88
CA LYS A 2 -59.60 18.26 1.90
C LYS A 2 -58.32 18.96 2.43
N LYS A 3 -57.83 18.56 3.59
CA LYS A 3 -56.51 19.01 4.11
C LYS A 3 -55.46 18.14 3.48
N MET A 4 -54.62 18.74 2.66
CA MET A 4 -53.43 18.15 2.09
C MET A 4 -52.30 18.28 3.11
N MET A 5 -51.81 17.14 3.55
CA MET A 5 -50.69 17.04 4.51
C MET A 5 -49.40 16.91 3.68
N LEU A 6 -48.66 18.01 3.58
CA LEU A 6 -47.31 17.99 3.03
C LEU A 6 -46.37 17.48 4.13
N LEU A 7 -45.93 16.25 4.02
CA LEU A 7 -44.85 15.72 4.85
C LEU A 7 -43.51 15.94 4.14
N GLY A 8 -42.66 16.74 4.78
CA GLY A 8 -41.40 17.16 4.23
C GLY A 8 -40.38 16.00 4.13
N ILE A 9 -39.80 15.90 2.96
CA ILE A 9 -38.59 15.13 2.68
C ILE A 9 -37.43 16.11 2.79
N PHE A 10 -36.85 16.22 3.97
CA PHE A 10 -35.55 16.87 4.16
C PHE A 10 -34.81 16.11 5.27
N VAL A 11 -33.86 15.30 4.94
CA VAL A 11 -32.62 14.97 5.68
C VAL A 11 -31.94 13.73 5.04
N VAL A 12 -31.28 13.87 3.92
CA VAL A 12 -30.25 12.89 3.48
C VAL A 12 -29.06 13.55 2.77
N ALA A 13 -29.11 14.84 2.46
CA ALA A 13 -28.04 15.49 1.69
C ALA A 13 -26.76 15.82 2.49
N GLY A 14 -26.83 15.88 3.82
CA GLY A 14 -25.70 16.35 4.64
C GLY A 14 -24.55 15.37 4.83
N CYS A 15 -24.83 14.06 4.87
CA CYS A 15 -23.79 13.08 5.17
C CYS A 15 -22.87 12.80 3.98
N ALA A 16 -23.39 12.81 2.75
CA ALA A 16 -22.60 12.58 1.54
C ALA A 16 -21.54 13.68 1.31
N TRP A 17 -21.92 14.93 1.56
CA TRP A 17 -21.00 16.07 1.41
C TRP A 17 -19.87 16.08 2.46
N ALA A 18 -20.11 15.62 3.67
CA ALA A 18 -19.09 15.55 4.72
C ALA A 18 -18.06 14.45 4.46
N GLU A 19 -18.50 13.30 3.96
CA GLU A 19 -17.58 12.22 3.55
C GLU A 19 -16.72 12.63 2.37
N ASP A 20 -17.27 13.29 1.37
CA ASP A 20 -16.53 13.78 0.21
C ASP A 20 -15.53 14.87 0.59
N ALA A 21 -15.83 15.77 1.50
CA ALA A 21 -14.93 16.81 1.97
C ALA A 21 -13.73 16.21 2.76
N ALA A 22 -13.98 15.26 3.65
CA ALA A 22 -12.93 14.59 4.41
C ALA A 22 -12.00 13.78 3.50
N TYR A 23 -12.57 13.08 2.53
CA TYR A 23 -11.82 12.36 1.50
C TYR A 23 -10.95 13.31 0.66
N LEU A 24 -11.51 14.41 0.18
CA LEU A 24 -10.78 15.39 -0.64
C LEU A 24 -9.62 16.03 0.13
N ALA A 25 -9.79 16.30 1.43
CA ALA A 25 -8.74 16.81 2.30
C ALA A 25 -7.59 15.79 2.45
N GLU A 26 -7.89 14.50 2.71
CA GLU A 26 -6.84 13.45 2.80
C GLU A 26 -6.15 13.22 1.45
N LYS A 27 -6.88 13.27 0.35
CA LYS A 27 -6.31 13.19 -1.00
C LYS A 27 -5.36 14.35 -1.27
N ALA A 28 -5.77 15.58 -0.98
CA ALA A 28 -4.93 16.77 -1.15
C ALA A 28 -3.65 16.69 -0.30
N LYS A 29 -3.75 16.20 0.94
CA LYS A 29 -2.61 15.96 1.83
C LYS A 29 -1.66 14.90 1.27
N ALA A 30 -2.20 13.80 0.76
CA ALA A 30 -1.41 12.73 0.16
C ALA A 30 -0.63 13.20 -1.08
N LEU A 31 -1.27 14.03 -1.93
CA LEU A 31 -0.65 14.60 -3.12
C LEU A 31 0.43 15.64 -2.81
N LYS A 32 0.32 16.39 -1.71
CA LYS A 32 1.35 17.35 -1.25
C LYS A 32 2.58 16.66 -0.66
N SER A 33 2.52 15.38 -0.38
CA SER A 33 3.61 14.61 0.22
C SER A 33 4.03 13.45 -0.69
N PRO A 34 4.75 13.73 -1.80
CA PRO A 34 5.17 12.68 -2.73
C PRO A 34 6.25 11.78 -2.12
N TYR A 35 6.32 10.55 -2.64
CA TYR A 35 7.30 9.53 -2.31
C TYR A 35 7.93 8.97 -3.59
N ALA A 36 9.12 8.37 -3.49
CA ALA A 36 9.75 7.68 -4.61
C ALA A 36 8.84 6.59 -5.24
N ASN A 37 8.01 5.97 -4.43
CA ASN A 37 7.06 4.94 -4.85
C ASN A 37 6.05 5.43 -5.90
N ASP A 38 5.71 6.73 -5.88
CA ASP A 38 4.72 7.32 -6.78
C ASP A 38 5.21 7.40 -8.24
N PHE A 39 6.52 7.22 -8.47
CA PHE A 39 7.15 7.22 -9.79
C PHE A 39 7.09 5.84 -10.48
N GLY A 40 6.70 4.80 -9.75
CA GLY A 40 6.57 3.47 -10.29
C GLY A 40 5.24 3.22 -11.02
N PRO A 41 5.12 2.07 -11.68
CA PRO A 41 3.89 1.67 -12.35
C PRO A 41 2.72 1.61 -11.36
N LYS A 42 1.55 2.05 -11.84
CA LYS A 42 0.29 2.02 -11.09
C LYS A 42 -0.36 0.65 -11.14
N ASP A 43 -0.08 -0.09 -12.20
CA ASP A 43 -0.63 -1.41 -12.46
C ASP A 43 0.46 -2.46 -12.54
N ILE A 44 0.10 -3.68 -12.19
CA ILE A 44 0.96 -4.86 -12.30
C ILE A 44 0.17 -6.01 -12.91
N ASP A 45 0.86 -6.91 -13.60
CA ASP A 45 0.25 -8.14 -14.08
C ASP A 45 0.07 -9.13 -12.93
N VAL A 46 -1.19 -9.44 -12.62
CA VAL A 46 -1.60 -10.41 -11.60
C VAL A 46 -2.20 -11.68 -12.20
N SER A 47 -2.11 -11.89 -13.53
CA SER A 47 -2.74 -13.03 -14.22
C SER A 47 -2.29 -14.39 -13.68
N SER A 48 -1.04 -14.47 -13.22
CA SER A 48 -0.43 -15.67 -12.62
C SER A 48 -0.63 -15.80 -11.10
N TYR A 49 -1.42 -14.90 -10.47
CA TYR A 49 -1.69 -14.93 -9.04
C TYR A 49 -2.90 -15.83 -8.73
N PRO A 50 -3.03 -16.33 -7.49
CA PRO A 50 -4.26 -16.98 -7.03
C PRO A 50 -5.49 -16.10 -7.23
N ALA A 51 -6.65 -16.71 -7.48
CA ALA A 51 -7.89 -15.98 -7.81
C ALA A 51 -8.31 -14.96 -6.72
N ASP A 52 -8.13 -15.29 -5.45
CA ASP A 52 -8.39 -14.42 -4.31
C ASP A 52 -7.44 -13.20 -4.28
N MET A 53 -6.18 -13.38 -4.65
CA MET A 53 -5.21 -12.29 -4.79
C MET A 53 -5.55 -11.39 -5.97
N GLN A 54 -5.95 -11.96 -7.12
CA GLN A 54 -6.41 -11.19 -8.26
C GLN A 54 -7.65 -10.35 -7.90
N LYS A 55 -8.60 -10.94 -7.16
CA LYS A 55 -9.80 -10.25 -6.70
C LYS A 55 -9.46 -9.10 -5.75
N ALA A 56 -8.63 -9.33 -4.74
CA ALA A 56 -8.18 -8.28 -3.80
C ALA A 56 -7.51 -7.12 -4.53
N TYR A 57 -6.71 -7.39 -5.54
CA TYR A 57 -6.07 -6.36 -6.37
C TYR A 57 -7.09 -5.57 -7.18
N LYS A 58 -7.87 -6.26 -8.02
CA LYS A 58 -8.74 -5.62 -9.02
C LYS A 58 -9.96 -4.91 -8.42
N GLU A 59 -10.58 -5.52 -7.39
CA GLU A 59 -11.86 -5.03 -6.85
C GLU A 59 -11.69 -4.15 -5.61
N ILE A 60 -10.59 -4.29 -4.86
CA ILE A 60 -10.41 -3.52 -3.62
C ILE A 60 -9.27 -2.52 -3.76
N LEU A 61 -8.05 -2.98 -4.07
CA LEU A 61 -6.89 -2.08 -4.11
C LEU A 61 -7.06 -1.03 -5.21
N LEU A 62 -7.36 -1.43 -6.45
CA LEU A 62 -7.52 -0.50 -7.56
C LEU A 62 -8.80 0.34 -7.50
N VAL A 63 -9.86 -0.13 -6.84
CA VAL A 63 -11.15 0.60 -6.78
C VAL A 63 -11.26 1.47 -5.55
N LYS A 64 -10.89 0.94 -4.37
CA LYS A 64 -11.14 1.61 -3.09
C LYS A 64 -9.89 2.29 -2.53
N CYS A 65 -8.72 1.63 -2.57
CA CYS A 65 -7.51 2.17 -1.94
C CYS A 65 -6.89 3.31 -2.74
N GLN A 66 -6.94 3.28 -4.06
CA GLN A 66 -6.31 4.32 -4.90
C GLN A 66 -7.08 5.65 -4.94
N ARG A 67 -8.18 5.77 -4.22
CA ARG A 67 -8.94 7.03 -4.16
C ARG A 67 -8.13 8.21 -3.61
N CYS A 68 -7.28 7.98 -2.61
CA CYS A 68 -6.49 9.05 -1.97
C CYS A 68 -5.12 9.24 -2.63
N HIS A 69 -4.48 8.18 -3.06
CA HIS A 69 -3.20 8.17 -3.78
C HIS A 69 -3.17 6.95 -4.70
N GLU A 70 -2.34 6.99 -5.72
CA GLU A 70 -2.23 5.91 -6.71
C GLU A 70 -1.78 4.59 -6.08
N SER A 71 -2.16 3.47 -6.71
CA SER A 71 -1.72 2.11 -6.38
C SER A 71 -0.20 1.93 -6.48
N SER A 72 0.48 2.76 -7.28
CA SER A 72 1.95 2.81 -7.33
C SER A 72 2.59 2.91 -5.94
N ARG A 73 2.00 3.66 -5.02
CA ARG A 73 2.56 3.91 -3.68
C ARG A 73 2.80 2.65 -2.86
N PRO A 74 1.85 1.76 -2.61
CA PRO A 74 2.11 0.49 -1.95
C PRO A 74 2.89 -0.49 -2.83
N LEU A 75 2.58 -0.59 -4.12
CA LEU A 75 3.17 -1.57 -5.03
C LEU A 75 4.69 -1.38 -5.22
N ASN A 76 5.16 -0.13 -5.25
CA ASN A 76 6.58 0.20 -5.47
C ASN A 76 7.33 0.59 -4.19
N SER A 77 6.76 0.31 -3.01
CA SER A 77 7.44 0.51 -1.73
C SER A 77 8.56 -0.50 -1.51
N GLN A 78 9.51 -0.16 -0.65
CA GLN A 78 10.59 -1.05 -0.23
C GLN A 78 10.14 -2.20 0.67
N TYR A 79 8.89 -2.23 1.11
CA TYR A 79 8.41 -3.21 2.07
C TYR A 79 8.27 -4.60 1.48
N VAL A 80 8.79 -5.58 2.22
CA VAL A 80 8.68 -7.01 1.91
C VAL A 80 8.32 -7.76 3.18
N GLU A 81 7.34 -8.62 3.10
CA GLU A 81 6.91 -9.50 4.18
C GLU A 81 6.73 -10.92 3.64
N PRO A 82 7.20 -11.97 4.34
CA PRO A 82 6.93 -13.33 3.94
C PRO A 82 5.43 -13.66 3.95
N SER A 83 4.97 -14.36 2.94
CA SER A 83 3.63 -14.92 2.90
C SER A 83 3.56 -16.27 3.64
N GLY A 84 2.36 -16.70 4.00
CA GLY A 84 2.12 -17.97 4.69
C GLY A 84 2.16 -17.85 6.22
N PRO A 85 2.27 -19.01 6.92
CA PRO A 85 2.29 -19.06 8.38
C PRO A 85 3.46 -18.28 8.98
N LYS A 86 3.20 -17.50 10.03
CA LYS A 86 4.20 -16.62 10.65
C LYS A 86 5.39 -17.37 11.28
N GLU A 87 5.18 -18.62 11.66
CA GLU A 87 6.21 -19.49 12.22
C GLU A 87 7.39 -19.73 11.24
N GLY A 88 7.11 -19.69 9.93
CA GLY A 88 8.12 -19.81 8.87
C GLY A 88 8.79 -18.51 8.45
N HIS A 89 8.32 -17.35 8.91
CA HIS A 89 8.80 -16.05 8.42
C HIS A 89 10.27 -15.81 8.70
N ALA A 90 10.75 -16.14 9.90
CA ALA A 90 12.17 -15.95 10.26
C ALA A 90 13.09 -16.78 9.35
N ALA A 91 12.74 -18.05 9.09
CA ALA A 91 13.51 -18.94 8.21
C ALA A 91 13.53 -18.42 6.76
N LYS A 92 12.38 -17.97 6.23
CA LYS A 92 12.31 -17.37 4.89
C LYS A 92 13.19 -16.12 4.78
N ILE A 93 13.14 -15.23 5.76
CA ILE A 93 13.95 -14.00 5.77
C ILE A 93 15.44 -14.33 5.82
N ALA A 94 15.83 -15.31 6.64
CA ALA A 94 17.20 -15.78 6.72
C ALA A 94 17.68 -16.35 5.38
N ASP A 95 16.86 -17.17 4.73
CA ASP A 95 17.15 -17.74 3.41
C ASP A 95 17.34 -16.66 2.33
N TRP A 96 16.44 -15.66 2.26
CA TRP A 96 16.60 -14.54 1.31
C TRP A 96 17.92 -13.79 1.52
N LYS A 97 18.23 -13.46 2.78
CA LYS A 97 19.47 -12.74 3.13
C LYS A 97 20.73 -13.56 2.83
N ALA A 98 20.69 -14.86 3.08
CA ALA A 98 21.81 -15.75 2.80
C ALA A 98 22.07 -15.92 1.30
N LYS A 99 21.01 -16.03 0.50
CA LYS A 99 21.13 -16.18 -0.96
C LYS A 99 21.56 -14.90 -1.68
N GLN A 100 21.23 -13.74 -1.15
CA GLN A 100 21.45 -12.45 -1.81
C GLN A 100 21.89 -11.35 -0.81
N PRO A 101 23.00 -11.57 -0.07
CA PRO A 101 23.38 -10.70 1.06
C PRO A 101 23.64 -9.25 0.64
N GLU A 102 24.25 -9.03 -0.52
CA GLU A 102 24.59 -7.66 -0.97
C GLU A 102 23.35 -6.86 -1.39
N ILE A 103 22.38 -7.54 -1.96
CA ILE A 103 21.13 -6.91 -2.39
C ILE A 103 20.32 -6.46 -1.16
N PHE A 104 20.20 -7.31 -0.15
CA PHE A 104 19.35 -7.05 1.02
C PHE A 104 19.97 -6.15 2.10
N LYS A 105 21.19 -5.63 1.90
CA LYS A 105 21.82 -4.63 2.79
C LYS A 105 21.21 -3.23 2.59
N ASP A 106 20.74 -2.91 1.42
CA ASP A 106 20.23 -1.59 1.06
C ASP A 106 18.81 -1.37 1.59
N LYS A 107 18.69 -0.66 2.71
CA LYS A 107 17.40 -0.38 3.36
C LYS A 107 16.48 0.53 2.54
N LEU A 108 17.00 1.27 1.58
CA LEU A 108 16.18 2.09 0.68
C LEU A 108 15.52 1.24 -0.41
N VAL A 109 16.13 0.09 -0.72
CA VAL A 109 15.61 -0.87 -1.68
C VAL A 109 14.72 -1.92 -1.03
N TRP A 110 15.11 -2.41 0.16
CA TRP A 110 14.32 -3.38 0.94
C TRP A 110 14.21 -3.02 2.40
N GLN A 111 13.00 -3.08 2.89
CA GLN A 111 12.71 -3.18 4.31
C GLN A 111 11.95 -4.49 4.53
N ILE A 112 12.71 -5.51 4.93
CA ILE A 112 12.18 -6.85 5.15
C ILE A 112 11.68 -6.96 6.58
N GLU A 113 10.44 -7.34 6.73
CA GLU A 113 9.82 -7.54 8.03
C GLU A 113 8.86 -8.73 7.99
N GLY A 114 8.97 -9.62 8.97
CA GLY A 114 8.05 -10.72 9.17
C GLY A 114 7.11 -10.44 10.34
N LYS A 115 6.07 -11.25 10.46
CA LYS A 115 5.23 -11.27 11.65
C LYS A 115 6.04 -11.83 12.82
N THR A 116 6.03 -11.12 13.94
CA THR A 116 6.52 -11.66 15.21
C THR A 116 5.46 -12.57 15.82
N ALA A 117 5.86 -13.37 16.82
CA ALA A 117 4.92 -14.26 17.53
C ALA A 117 3.69 -13.54 18.08
N SER A 118 3.82 -12.27 18.43
CA SER A 118 2.79 -11.47 19.13
C SER A 118 2.29 -10.25 18.33
N GLY A 119 2.80 -9.99 17.11
CA GLY A 119 2.52 -8.73 16.43
C GLY A 119 2.05 -8.86 14.97
N PRO A 120 1.41 -7.82 14.44
CA PRO A 120 1.03 -7.72 13.05
C PRO A 120 2.26 -7.53 12.15
N GLY A 121 2.17 -7.99 10.90
CA GLY A 121 3.18 -7.71 9.88
C GLY A 121 3.15 -6.26 9.40
N ILE A 122 4.13 -5.89 8.58
CA ILE A 122 4.24 -4.52 8.06
C ILE A 122 3.03 -4.12 7.22
N TRP A 123 2.57 -5.00 6.34
CA TRP A 123 1.43 -4.72 5.47
C TRP A 123 0.11 -4.61 6.24
N GLU A 124 -0.09 -5.44 7.26
CA GLU A 124 -1.26 -5.32 8.13
C GLU A 124 -1.28 -3.95 8.85
N ARG A 125 -0.16 -3.50 9.42
CA ARG A 125 -0.05 -2.19 10.07
C ARG A 125 -0.31 -1.04 9.09
N TYR A 126 0.25 -1.15 7.88
CA TYR A 126 0.09 -0.12 6.85
C TYR A 126 -1.36 0.01 6.38
N VAL A 127 -2.02 -1.12 6.06
CA VAL A 127 -3.41 -1.11 5.63
C VAL A 127 -4.33 -0.61 6.74
N LYS A 128 -4.14 -1.06 7.99
CA LYS A 128 -4.91 -0.55 9.14
C LYS A 128 -4.74 0.96 9.34
N LYS A 129 -3.52 1.48 9.15
CA LYS A 129 -3.27 2.93 9.18
C LYS A 129 -4.02 3.68 8.08
N MET A 130 -4.11 3.11 6.88
CA MET A 130 -4.89 3.71 5.79
C MET A 130 -6.39 3.63 6.06
N MET A 131 -6.87 2.51 6.60
CA MET A 131 -8.28 2.35 6.98
C MET A 131 -8.75 3.33 8.06
N ALA A 132 -7.84 3.78 8.93
CA ALA A 132 -8.13 4.78 9.95
C ALA A 132 -8.18 6.22 9.42
N LYS A 133 -7.94 6.44 8.12
CA LYS A 133 -8.01 7.78 7.52
C LYS A 133 -9.45 8.21 7.28
N PRO A 134 -9.77 9.50 7.47
CA PRO A 134 -11.07 10.05 7.12
C PRO A 134 -11.46 9.73 5.67
N GLY A 135 -12.71 9.37 5.45
CA GLY A 135 -13.24 9.03 4.13
C GLY A 135 -12.82 7.66 3.58
N CYS A 136 -12.12 6.84 4.36
CA CYS A 136 -11.84 5.46 3.98
C CYS A 136 -13.09 4.59 4.15
N ASN A 137 -13.51 3.90 3.07
CA ASN A 137 -14.70 3.03 3.06
C ASN A 137 -14.36 1.55 2.92
N ILE A 138 -13.21 1.14 3.43
CA ILE A 138 -12.74 -0.26 3.40
C ILE A 138 -13.15 -0.97 4.68
N SER A 139 -13.91 -2.06 4.54
CA SER A 139 -14.28 -2.91 5.68
C SER A 139 -13.08 -3.68 6.24
N PRO A 140 -13.15 -4.17 7.49
CA PRO A 140 -12.10 -5.01 8.08
C PRO A 140 -11.77 -6.25 7.25
N ALA A 141 -12.78 -6.88 6.63
CA ALA A 141 -12.60 -8.05 5.76
C ALA A 141 -11.84 -7.70 4.48
N GLU A 142 -12.21 -6.59 3.83
CA GLU A 142 -11.50 -6.09 2.65
C GLU A 142 -10.08 -5.65 2.98
N GLY A 143 -9.87 -4.97 4.10
CA GLY A 143 -8.54 -4.63 4.58
C GLY A 143 -7.66 -5.87 4.73
N LYS A 144 -8.20 -6.96 5.31
CA LYS A 144 -7.49 -8.24 5.40
C LYS A 144 -7.09 -8.78 4.03
N GLN A 145 -7.98 -8.76 3.05
CA GLN A 145 -7.66 -9.21 1.70
C GLN A 145 -6.55 -8.35 1.06
N VAL A 146 -6.59 -7.04 1.26
CA VAL A 146 -5.56 -6.11 0.73
C VAL A 146 -4.19 -6.38 1.33
N TRP A 147 -4.06 -6.50 2.66
CA TRP A 147 -2.72 -6.78 3.20
C TRP A 147 -2.22 -8.18 2.89
N GLN A 148 -3.09 -9.18 2.74
CA GLN A 148 -2.70 -10.51 2.26
C GLN A 148 -2.17 -10.44 0.81
N PHE A 149 -2.85 -9.69 -0.05
CA PHE A 149 -2.38 -9.43 -1.41
C PHE A 149 -1.00 -8.72 -1.41
N LEU A 150 -0.84 -7.63 -0.65
CA LEU A 150 0.42 -6.89 -0.60
C LEU A 150 1.58 -7.72 -0.04
N THR A 151 1.30 -8.60 0.92
CA THR A 151 2.26 -9.57 1.44
C THR A 151 2.70 -10.54 0.34
N TYR A 152 1.74 -11.18 -0.33
CA TYR A 152 2.00 -12.11 -1.43
C TYR A 152 2.74 -11.46 -2.59
N ASP A 153 2.26 -10.30 -3.05
CA ASP A 153 2.85 -9.53 -4.14
C ASP A 153 4.29 -9.11 -3.82
N SER A 154 4.53 -8.59 -2.61
CA SER A 154 5.86 -8.14 -2.22
C SER A 154 6.88 -9.28 -2.17
N GLU A 155 6.52 -10.44 -1.67
CA GLU A 155 7.37 -11.62 -1.73
C GLU A 155 7.64 -12.04 -3.19
N LYS A 156 6.59 -12.20 -3.99
CA LYS A 156 6.72 -12.70 -5.36
C LYS A 156 7.52 -11.78 -6.28
N ARG A 157 7.27 -10.47 -6.24
CA ARG A 157 7.92 -9.51 -7.16
C ARG A 157 9.26 -9.00 -6.69
N LYS A 158 9.54 -9.07 -5.38
CA LYS A 158 10.69 -8.36 -4.81
C LYS A 158 11.77 -9.29 -4.27
N THR A 159 11.57 -10.60 -4.27
CA THR A 159 12.54 -11.58 -3.72
C THR A 159 12.90 -12.66 -4.73
N GLY A 160 13.75 -13.59 -4.33
CA GLY A 160 14.16 -14.73 -5.17
C GLY A 160 14.78 -14.29 -6.50
N ALA A 161 14.37 -14.90 -7.58
CA ALA A 161 14.86 -14.59 -8.93
C ALA A 161 14.57 -13.14 -9.38
N ASN A 162 13.59 -12.49 -8.78
CA ASN A 162 13.19 -11.12 -9.12
C ASN A 162 13.95 -10.04 -8.34
N ALA A 163 14.72 -10.40 -7.31
CA ALA A 163 15.34 -9.44 -6.39
C ALA A 163 16.28 -8.45 -7.09
N ALA A 164 17.11 -8.91 -8.03
CA ALA A 164 18.03 -8.02 -8.75
C ALA A 164 17.26 -6.99 -9.62
N LYS A 165 16.26 -7.46 -10.35
CA LYS A 165 15.38 -6.60 -11.17
C LYS A 165 14.61 -5.60 -10.30
N TRP A 166 14.14 -6.04 -9.13
CA TRP A 166 13.49 -5.15 -8.17
C TRP A 166 14.46 -4.08 -7.65
N ALA A 167 15.71 -4.46 -7.33
CA ALA A 167 16.73 -3.52 -6.86
C ALA A 167 17.00 -2.40 -7.86
N GLU A 168 17.20 -2.76 -9.13
CA GLU A 168 17.40 -1.80 -10.22
C GLU A 168 16.20 -0.86 -10.35
N HIS A 169 14.99 -1.43 -10.43
CA HIS A 169 13.75 -0.67 -10.48
C HIS A 169 13.64 0.31 -9.31
N ARG A 170 13.86 -0.14 -8.09
CA ARG A 170 13.73 0.69 -6.88
C ARG A 170 14.76 1.82 -6.86
N ARG A 171 16.02 1.55 -7.23
CA ARG A 171 17.06 2.57 -7.31
C ARG A 171 16.74 3.63 -8.36
N LYS A 172 16.17 3.23 -9.49
CA LYS A 172 15.69 4.18 -10.50
C LYS A 172 14.60 5.09 -9.94
N LEU A 173 13.60 4.56 -9.24
CA LEU A 173 12.56 5.37 -8.61
C LEU A 173 13.14 6.38 -7.61
N LEU A 174 14.13 5.97 -6.82
CA LEU A 174 14.80 6.85 -5.85
C LEU A 174 15.59 7.95 -6.56
N ALA A 175 16.28 7.64 -7.65
CA ALA A 175 17.02 8.61 -8.45
C ALA A 175 16.10 9.63 -9.13
N ASP A 176 15.02 9.16 -9.77
CA ASP A 176 14.01 10.02 -10.40
C ASP A 176 13.34 10.94 -9.36
N PHE A 177 13.03 10.40 -8.18
CA PHE A 177 12.45 11.16 -7.08
C PHE A 177 13.43 12.20 -6.53
N LYS A 178 14.70 11.85 -6.31
CA LYS A 178 15.75 12.76 -5.87
C LYS A 178 15.96 13.92 -6.85
N ALA A 179 15.96 13.62 -8.15
CA ALA A 179 16.09 14.62 -9.19
C ALA A 179 14.93 15.63 -9.18
N LYS A 180 13.70 15.15 -8.96
CA LYS A 180 12.50 16.00 -9.01
C LYS A 180 12.19 16.69 -7.69
N TYR A 181 12.48 16.07 -6.56
CA TYR A 181 12.15 16.54 -5.22
C TYR A 181 13.35 16.40 -4.26
N PRO A 182 14.48 17.12 -4.50
CA PRO A 182 15.72 16.92 -3.73
C PRO A 182 15.58 17.18 -2.23
N ASP A 183 14.83 18.21 -1.83
CA ASP A 183 14.62 18.52 -0.41
C ASP A 183 13.76 17.46 0.28
N ARG A 184 12.72 17.00 -0.41
CA ARG A 184 11.87 15.92 0.12
C ARG A 184 12.61 14.59 0.18
N TYR A 185 13.50 14.32 -0.77
CA TYR A 185 14.37 13.13 -0.73
C TYR A 185 15.29 13.19 0.49
N ARG A 186 15.93 14.34 0.75
CA ARG A 186 16.79 14.54 1.91
C ARG A 186 16.03 14.31 3.21
N GLU A 187 14.85 14.91 3.35
CA GLU A 187 13.97 14.73 4.53
C GLU A 187 13.63 13.25 4.81
N LEU A 188 13.32 12.48 3.77
CA LEU A 188 12.82 11.11 3.92
C LEU A 188 13.92 10.05 4.04
N TYR A 189 15.08 10.28 3.44
CA TYR A 189 16.09 9.22 3.22
C TYR A 189 17.50 9.57 3.67
N GLU A 190 17.83 10.84 3.91
CA GLU A 190 19.17 11.27 4.31
C GLU A 190 19.24 11.82 5.75
N VAL A 191 18.15 12.39 6.26
CA VAL A 191 18.06 12.86 7.65
C VAL A 191 17.50 11.73 8.51
N GLN A 192 18.35 11.05 9.25
CA GLN A 192 17.98 10.06 10.28
C GLN A 192 18.50 10.53 11.64
#